data_c4eaad724abb46ad9c423afed8500b5f
#
_entry.id   c4eaad724abb46ad9c423afed8500b5f
#
_cell.length_a   1.000
_cell.length_b   1.000
_cell.length_c   1.000
_cell.angle_alpha   90.00
_cell.angle_beta   90.00
_cell.angle_gamma   90.00
#
_symmetry.space_group_name_H-M   'P 1'
#
loop_
_entity.id
_entity.type
_entity.pdbx_description
1 polymer ?
#
loop_
_entity_poly.entity_id
_entity_poly.type
_entity_poly.pdbx_seq_one_letter_code
_entity_poly.pdbx_strand_id
1 'polypeptide(L)'
;MTTDFTIVLFGEAERGEFKTAYFCETLTQLDEYLGNPPAESRGLYYAVQALLFKRKLIYFRVAEEGFSIQDYLTGLKLLEQQKLIPHIAAICTPGAANQEIYNAVKPLCDLFHCIFITNEPDFYDYLTNS
;
A
#
# COMPACT_ATOMS: atom_id res chain seq x y z
N MET A 1 -6.49 -13.61 20.35
CA MET A 1 -5.23 -13.32 19.73
C MET A 1 -5.40 -12.47 18.48
N THR A 2 -4.74 -11.36 18.45
CA THR A 2 -4.82 -10.47 17.32
C THR A 2 -3.65 -10.68 16.40
N THR A 3 -3.94 -10.85 15.16
CA THR A 3 -2.91 -10.80 14.15
C THR A 3 -2.93 -9.39 13.58
N ASP A 4 -1.85 -8.68 13.78
CA ASP A 4 -1.73 -7.33 13.28
C ASP A 4 -1.27 -7.38 11.82
N PHE A 5 -2.22 -7.64 10.95
CA PHE A 5 -1.92 -7.67 9.52
C PHE A 5 -1.69 -6.26 9.00
N THR A 6 -0.62 -6.10 8.24
CA THR A 6 -0.24 -4.84 7.65
C THR A 6 -0.46 -4.90 6.14
N ILE A 7 -1.12 -3.87 5.62
CA ILE A 7 -1.32 -3.70 4.18
C ILE A 7 -0.36 -2.63 3.69
N VAL A 8 0.35 -2.91 2.62
CA VAL A 8 1.21 -1.94 1.95
C VAL A 8 0.44 -1.36 0.77
N LEU A 9 0.33 -0.05 0.72
CA LEU A 9 -0.38 0.66 -0.35
C LEU A 9 0.49 1.70 -1.02
N PHE A 10 0.36 1.78 -2.34
CA PHE A 10 1.01 2.80 -3.15
C PHE A 10 -0.06 3.65 -3.81
N GLY A 11 0.08 4.96 -3.76
CA GLY A 11 -0.89 5.82 -4.41
C GLY A 11 -0.53 7.30 -4.31
N GLU A 12 -1.35 8.12 -4.95
CA GLU A 12 -1.19 9.57 -4.89
C GLU A 12 -1.68 10.12 -3.56
N ALA A 13 -1.22 11.31 -3.21
CA ALA A 13 -1.61 11.97 -1.99
C ALA A 13 -1.49 13.47 -2.16
N GLU A 14 -2.18 14.21 -1.29
CA GLU A 14 -2.13 15.67 -1.29
C GLU A 14 -0.79 16.17 -0.80
N ARG A 15 -0.20 15.48 0.16
CA ARG A 15 1.09 15.86 0.75
C ARG A 15 1.86 14.62 1.16
N GLY A 16 3.00 14.80 1.75
CA GLY A 16 3.89 13.72 2.13
C GLY A 16 5.09 13.64 1.21
N GLU A 17 6.12 12.97 1.66
CA GLU A 17 7.35 12.81 0.88
C GLU A 17 7.28 11.57 0.01
N PHE A 18 7.85 11.66 -1.18
CA PHE A 18 8.02 10.50 -2.05
C PHE A 18 9.12 9.61 -1.50
N LYS A 19 9.09 8.35 -1.86
CA LYS A 19 10.13 7.37 -1.49
C LYS A 19 10.29 7.24 0.02
N THR A 20 9.16 7.37 0.73
CA THR A 20 9.12 7.32 2.19
C THR A 20 7.96 6.44 2.62
N ALA A 21 8.21 5.57 3.60
CA ALA A 21 7.16 4.72 4.15
C ALA A 21 6.44 5.45 5.27
N TYR A 22 5.12 5.57 5.16
CA TYR A 22 4.30 6.17 6.21
C TYR A 22 3.51 5.08 6.91
N PHE A 23 3.72 4.96 8.22
CA PHE A 23 3.03 3.96 9.04
C PHE A 23 1.80 4.58 9.65
N CYS A 24 0.63 4.03 9.35
CA CYS A 24 -0.64 4.56 9.83
C CYS A 24 -1.47 3.46 10.49
N GLU A 25 -2.05 3.78 11.64
CA GLU A 25 -2.98 2.89 12.33
C GLU A 25 -4.34 3.56 12.50
N THR A 26 -4.43 4.87 12.27
CA THR A 26 -5.66 5.63 12.44
C THR A 26 -5.90 6.56 11.25
N LEU A 27 -7.17 6.92 11.05
CA LEU A 27 -7.53 7.88 10.01
C LEU A 27 -6.89 9.25 10.26
N THR A 28 -6.72 9.62 11.52
CA THR A 28 -6.07 10.87 11.88
C THR A 28 -4.63 10.91 11.39
N GLN A 29 -3.89 9.83 11.60
CA GLN A 29 -2.51 9.73 11.12
C GLN A 29 -2.45 9.82 9.60
N LEU A 30 -3.36 9.12 8.92
CA LEU A 30 -3.40 9.15 7.46
C LEU A 30 -3.61 10.58 6.95
N ASP A 31 -4.55 11.31 7.55
CA ASP A 31 -4.83 12.68 7.16
C ASP A 31 -3.63 13.60 7.43
N GLU A 32 -3.01 13.45 8.59
CA GLU A 32 -1.86 14.27 8.95
C GLU A 32 -0.69 14.10 8.00
N TYR A 33 -0.39 12.85 7.63
CA TYR A 33 0.76 12.55 6.78
C TYR A 33 0.51 12.83 5.30
N LEU A 34 -0.68 12.49 4.81
CA LEU A 34 -0.92 12.42 3.38
C LEU A 34 -2.03 13.32 2.88
N GLY A 35 -2.88 13.82 3.75
CA GLY A 35 -3.95 14.74 3.39
C GLY A 35 -5.11 14.07 2.68
N ASN A 36 -5.77 14.82 1.82
CA ASN A 36 -6.95 14.35 1.11
C ASN A 36 -6.58 13.61 -0.17
N PRO A 37 -7.43 12.67 -0.62
CA PRO A 37 -7.20 12.00 -1.89
C PRO A 37 -7.28 12.99 -3.05
N PRO A 38 -6.27 13.04 -3.92
CA PRO A 38 -6.38 13.83 -5.14
C PRO A 38 -7.49 13.29 -6.04
N ALA A 39 -7.99 14.14 -6.95
CA ALA A 39 -9.04 13.75 -7.88
C ALA A 39 -8.60 12.53 -8.69
N GLU A 40 -9.49 11.59 -8.86
CA GLU A 40 -9.28 10.38 -9.66
C GLU A 40 -8.20 9.43 -9.11
N SER A 41 -7.70 9.69 -7.91
CA SER A 41 -6.74 8.80 -7.28
C SER A 41 -7.47 7.68 -6.53
N ARG A 42 -6.80 6.58 -6.30
CA ARG A 42 -7.36 5.40 -5.64
C ARG A 42 -6.65 5.00 -4.37
N GLY A 43 -5.35 5.31 -4.28
CA GLY A 43 -4.54 4.84 -3.16
C GLY A 43 -5.08 5.21 -1.79
N LEU A 44 -5.35 6.50 -1.57
CA LEU A 44 -5.88 6.94 -0.28
C LEU A 44 -7.28 6.43 -0.02
N TYR A 45 -8.06 6.21 -1.07
CA TYR A 45 -9.37 5.61 -0.94
C TYR A 45 -9.27 4.21 -0.34
N TYR A 46 -8.36 3.41 -0.87
CA TYR A 46 -8.10 2.07 -0.35
C TYR A 46 -7.54 2.14 1.07
N ALA A 47 -6.69 3.14 1.33
CA ALA A 47 -6.09 3.31 2.65
C ALA A 47 -7.16 3.54 3.72
N VAL A 48 -8.16 4.37 3.42
CA VAL A 48 -9.27 4.62 4.33
C VAL A 48 -10.02 3.32 4.60
N GLN A 49 -10.30 2.53 3.56
CA GLN A 49 -10.97 1.26 3.72
C GLN A 49 -10.18 0.30 4.60
N ALA A 50 -8.87 0.22 4.36
CA ALA A 50 -8.02 -0.65 5.17
C ALA A 50 -8.08 -0.30 6.65
N LEU A 51 -8.01 0.98 6.97
CA LEU A 51 -8.06 1.42 8.36
C LEU A 51 -9.43 1.21 8.98
N LEU A 52 -10.50 1.37 8.20
CA LEU A 52 -11.86 1.09 8.69
C LEU A 52 -12.04 -0.39 9.02
N PHE A 53 -11.34 -1.27 8.32
CA PHE A 53 -11.34 -2.71 8.61
C PHE A 53 -10.26 -3.07 9.63
N LYS A 54 -9.69 -2.07 10.30
CA LYS A 54 -8.73 -2.24 11.41
C LYS A 54 -7.43 -2.92 10.99
N ARG A 55 -7.02 -2.72 9.75
CA ARG A 55 -5.70 -3.14 9.29
C ARG A 55 -4.70 -2.04 9.58
N LYS A 56 -3.45 -2.42 9.83
CA LYS A 56 -2.35 -1.47 9.88
C LYS A 56 -1.91 -1.18 8.46
N LEU A 57 -1.36 0.00 8.24
CA LEU A 57 -1.08 0.47 6.89
C LEU A 57 0.32 1.01 6.77
N ILE A 58 0.98 0.66 5.67
CA ILE A 58 2.20 1.33 5.23
C ILE A 58 1.87 1.95 3.88
N TYR A 59 2.00 3.26 3.78
CA TYR A 59 1.65 3.98 2.56
C TYR A 59 2.89 4.60 1.93
N PHE A 60 3.02 4.41 0.62
CA PHE A 60 4.07 5.06 -0.19
C PHE A 60 3.39 6.00 -1.18
N ARG A 61 3.77 7.27 -1.12
CA ARG A 61 3.24 8.26 -2.05
C ARG A 61 3.94 8.12 -3.40
N VAL A 62 3.15 8.07 -4.49
CA VAL A 62 3.68 8.08 -5.85
C VAL A 62 3.20 9.34 -6.55
N ALA A 63 3.95 9.81 -7.54
CA ALA A 63 3.59 11.02 -8.27
C ALA A 63 2.35 10.82 -9.12
N GLU A 64 2.26 9.67 -9.80
CA GLU A 64 1.12 9.36 -10.67
C GLU A 64 0.79 7.87 -10.57
N GLU A 65 -0.41 7.55 -10.09
CA GLU A 65 -0.83 6.16 -9.97
C GLU A 65 -0.81 5.47 -11.33
N GLY A 66 -0.10 4.36 -11.39
CA GLY A 66 0.01 3.57 -12.60
C GLY A 66 1.12 3.99 -13.55
N PHE A 67 1.72 5.14 -13.35
CA PHE A 67 2.69 5.69 -14.31
C PHE A 67 4.08 5.95 -13.73
N SER A 68 4.17 6.34 -12.47
CA SER A 68 5.45 6.66 -11.84
C SER A 68 6.20 5.40 -11.40
N ILE A 69 6.63 4.60 -12.36
CA ILE A 69 7.19 3.27 -12.10
C ILE A 69 8.33 3.31 -11.08
N GLN A 70 9.20 4.30 -11.16
CA GLN A 70 10.34 4.38 -10.24
C GLN A 70 9.90 4.59 -8.78
N ASP A 71 8.78 5.28 -8.56
CA ASP A 71 8.27 5.46 -7.20
C ASP A 71 7.84 4.12 -6.61
N TYR A 72 7.17 3.29 -7.43
CA TYR A 72 6.79 1.94 -7.00
C TYR A 72 8.00 1.08 -6.71
N LEU A 73 8.97 1.06 -7.62
CA LEU A 73 10.15 0.21 -7.46
C LEU A 73 10.98 0.63 -6.26
N THR A 74 11.12 1.94 -6.02
CA THR A 74 11.86 2.44 -4.86
C THR A 74 11.16 2.05 -3.56
N GLY A 75 9.83 2.20 -3.50
CA GLY A 75 9.08 1.80 -2.32
C GLY A 75 9.19 0.32 -2.03
N LEU A 76 9.09 -0.51 -3.06
CA LEU A 76 9.24 -1.95 -2.90
C LEU A 76 10.62 -2.32 -2.40
N LYS A 77 11.65 -1.64 -2.88
CA LYS A 77 13.00 -1.87 -2.42
C LYS A 77 13.18 -1.47 -0.95
N LEU A 78 12.58 -0.35 -0.55
CA LEU A 78 12.60 0.06 0.86
C LEU A 78 11.91 -0.98 1.73
N LEU A 79 10.81 -1.52 1.25
CA LEU A 79 10.07 -2.55 1.95
C LEU A 79 10.91 -3.81 2.15
N GLU A 80 11.65 -4.21 1.12
CA GLU A 80 12.54 -5.36 1.18
C GLU A 80 13.61 -5.19 2.26
N GLN A 81 14.08 -3.96 2.44
CA GLN A 81 15.12 -3.65 3.42
C GLN A 81 14.60 -3.55 4.85
N GLN A 82 13.29 -3.43 5.02
CA GLN A 82 12.67 -3.31 6.35
C GLN A 82 12.43 -4.69 6.94
N LYS A 83 13.41 -5.18 7.68
CA LYS A 83 13.32 -6.53 8.24
C LYS A 83 12.41 -6.64 9.46
N LEU A 84 11.94 -5.51 9.97
CA LEU A 84 11.18 -5.48 11.21
C LEU A 84 9.69 -5.28 11.04
N ILE A 85 9.18 -5.38 9.81
CA ILE A 85 7.74 -5.24 9.58
C ILE A 85 7.10 -6.62 9.69
N PRO A 86 6.37 -6.89 10.78
CA PRO A 86 5.73 -8.19 10.92
C PRO A 86 4.44 -8.25 10.12
N HIS A 87 4.16 -9.42 9.60
CA HIS A 87 2.83 -9.75 9.07
C HIS A 87 2.32 -8.86 7.95
N ILE A 88 3.16 -8.61 6.94
CA ILE A 88 2.65 -7.99 5.73
C ILE A 88 1.72 -9.00 5.06
N ALA A 89 0.46 -8.62 4.92
CA ALA A 89 -0.56 -9.52 4.39
C ALA A 89 -0.89 -9.25 2.94
N ALA A 90 -0.69 -8.01 2.49
CA ALA A 90 -1.00 -7.63 1.11
C ALA A 90 -0.15 -6.46 0.67
N ILE A 91 0.20 -6.45 -0.62
CA ILE A 91 0.84 -5.30 -1.27
C ILE A 91 -0.13 -4.85 -2.35
N CYS A 92 -0.56 -3.59 -2.29
CA CYS A 92 -1.58 -3.06 -3.17
C CYS A 92 -1.05 -1.91 -4.01
N THR A 93 -1.18 -2.02 -5.32
CA THR A 93 -0.82 -0.96 -6.25
C THR A 93 -2.02 -0.66 -7.15
N PRO A 94 -3.01 0.09 -6.62
CA PRO A 94 -4.25 0.34 -7.36
C PRO A 94 -3.99 0.93 -8.74
N GLY A 95 -4.51 0.27 -9.76
CA GLY A 95 -4.37 0.75 -11.13
C GLY A 95 -3.00 0.54 -11.75
N ALA A 96 -2.06 -0.09 -11.05
CA ALA A 96 -0.71 -0.28 -11.53
C ALA A 96 -0.37 -1.76 -11.54
N ALA A 97 -0.43 -2.37 -12.72
CA ALA A 97 -0.22 -3.82 -12.86
C ALA A 97 0.71 -4.14 -14.02
N ASN A 98 1.72 -3.29 -14.26
CA ASN A 98 2.63 -3.57 -15.35
C ASN A 98 3.66 -4.64 -14.93
N GLN A 99 4.36 -5.18 -15.93
CA GLN A 99 5.27 -6.30 -15.72
C GLN A 99 6.42 -5.97 -14.79
N GLU A 100 6.95 -4.74 -14.84
CA GLU A 100 8.05 -4.35 -13.97
C GLU A 100 7.64 -4.35 -12.50
N ILE A 101 6.46 -3.82 -12.22
CA ILE A 101 5.94 -3.80 -10.84
C ILE A 101 5.67 -5.22 -10.40
N TYR A 102 5.03 -6.02 -11.25
CA TYR A 102 4.74 -7.41 -10.91
C TYR A 102 6.03 -8.18 -10.58
N ASN A 103 7.06 -8.01 -11.41
CA ASN A 103 8.34 -8.70 -11.20
C ASN A 103 9.02 -8.27 -9.90
N ALA A 104 8.82 -7.02 -9.48
CA ALA A 104 9.38 -6.54 -8.21
C ALA A 104 8.58 -6.98 -7.00
N VAL A 105 7.25 -7.11 -7.14
CA VAL A 105 6.38 -7.51 -6.04
C VAL A 105 6.46 -9.00 -5.75
N LYS A 106 6.58 -9.82 -6.79
CA LYS A 106 6.52 -11.27 -6.63
C LYS A 106 7.52 -11.83 -5.61
N PRO A 107 8.81 -11.46 -5.65
CA PRO A 107 9.74 -11.95 -4.62
C PRO A 107 9.35 -11.53 -3.22
N LEU A 108 8.79 -10.34 -3.06
CA LEU A 108 8.35 -9.86 -1.75
C LEU A 108 7.14 -10.63 -1.26
N CYS A 109 6.21 -10.91 -2.15
CA CYS A 109 5.04 -11.72 -1.77
C CYS A 109 5.46 -13.14 -1.37
N ASP A 110 6.46 -13.70 -2.06
CA ASP A 110 6.99 -15.00 -1.67
C ASP A 110 7.68 -14.92 -0.30
N LEU A 111 8.46 -13.86 -0.07
CA LEU A 111 9.18 -13.66 1.18
C LEU A 111 8.24 -13.46 2.36
N PHE A 112 7.24 -12.62 2.21
CA PHE A 112 6.31 -12.27 3.28
C PHE A 112 5.06 -13.14 3.32
N HIS A 113 4.89 -14.04 2.36
CA HIS A 113 3.68 -14.87 2.23
C HIS A 113 2.43 -13.99 2.11
N CYS A 114 2.51 -12.96 1.27
CA CYS A 114 1.42 -12.02 1.09
C CYS A 114 0.85 -12.09 -0.33
N ILE A 115 -0.27 -11.40 -0.54
CA ILE A 115 -0.91 -11.35 -1.86
C ILE A 115 -0.69 -9.99 -2.50
N PHE A 116 -0.76 -9.97 -3.83
CA PHE A 116 -0.62 -8.75 -4.62
C PHE A 116 -2.00 -8.35 -5.14
N ILE A 117 -2.40 -7.11 -4.88
CA ILE A 117 -3.73 -6.61 -5.23
C ILE A 117 -3.59 -5.36 -6.09
N THR A 118 -4.29 -5.32 -7.24
CA THR A 118 -4.23 -4.18 -8.14
C THR A 118 -5.59 -3.56 -8.44
N ASN A 119 -6.68 -4.20 -8.00
CA ASN A 119 -8.03 -3.71 -8.29
C ASN A 119 -8.92 -3.73 -7.06
N GLU A 120 -10.02 -2.98 -7.14
CA GLU A 120 -10.92 -2.81 -6.01
C GLU A 120 -11.67 -4.09 -5.62
N PRO A 121 -12.20 -4.89 -6.55
CA PRO A 121 -12.90 -6.11 -6.14
C PRO A 121 -12.02 -7.06 -5.35
N ASP A 122 -10.78 -7.25 -5.76
CA ASP A 122 -9.85 -8.11 -5.03
C ASP A 122 -9.52 -7.54 -3.66
N PHE A 123 -9.36 -6.23 -3.57
CA PHE A 123 -9.09 -5.56 -2.31
C PHE A 123 -10.26 -5.73 -1.34
N TYR A 124 -11.46 -5.51 -1.82
CA TYR A 124 -12.66 -5.66 -1.00
C TYR A 124 -12.82 -7.11 -0.53
N ASP A 125 -12.60 -8.06 -1.43
CA ASP A 125 -12.66 -9.47 -1.07
C ASP A 125 -11.65 -9.81 0.02
N TYR A 126 -10.44 -9.29 -0.10
CA TYR A 126 -9.41 -9.49 0.91
C TYR A 126 -9.85 -8.93 2.26
N LEU A 127 -10.37 -7.69 2.28
CA LEU A 127 -10.79 -7.07 3.53
C LEU A 127 -11.93 -7.80 4.21
N THR A 128 -12.87 -8.34 3.42
CA THR A 128 -14.09 -8.94 3.98
C THR A 128 -13.95 -10.41 4.29
N ASN A 129 -12.97 -11.09 3.72
CA ASN A 129 -12.82 -12.54 3.86
C ASN A 129 -11.65 -12.97 4.73
N SER A 130 -10.99 -12.03 5.40
CA SER A 130 -9.82 -12.39 6.21
C SER A 130 -10.00 -12.13 7.68
#